data_0a75e7f93dadcb99259ac2ce9487327d
#
_entry.id   0a75e7f93dadcb99259ac2ce9487327d
#
_cell.length_a   1.000
_cell.length_b   1.000
_cell.length_c   1.000
_cell.angle_alpha   90.00
_cell.angle_beta   90.00
_cell.angle_gamma   90.00
#
_symmetry.space_group_name_H-M   'P 1'
#
loop_
_entity.id
_entity.type
_entity.pdbx_description
1 polymer ?
#
loop_
_entity_poly.entity_id
_entity_poly.type
_entity_poly.pdbx_seq_one_letter_code
_entity_poly.pdbx_strand_id
1 'polypeptide(L)'
;DHLRALDSSVNEKEIAEKFGWKYYLPEAKQEESVNVKLAEIRSNYKDLKPTDILCIDPCMGSGHILIAMFDVLMDIYTSTGYSEREAAFEIVEHNIHGLDIDQRAYQLAYFAVMMKGRGYNRRFFRGRDDVKPMPKVYAIAESNDILRSHLSLFGQSMEVKRRETAKEQMEYLL
;
A
#
# COMPACT_ATOMS: atom_id res chain seq x y z
N ASP A 1 9.97 8.56 -9.93
CA ASP A 1 9.56 9.97 -9.82
C ASP A 1 10.33 10.72 -8.72
N HIS A 2 10.46 10.20 -7.49
CA HIS A 2 11.23 10.87 -6.43
C HIS A 2 12.68 11.17 -6.86
N LEU A 3 13.42 10.17 -7.36
CA LEU A 3 14.79 10.37 -7.81
C LEU A 3 14.89 11.37 -8.97
N ARG A 4 13.91 11.34 -9.89
CA ARG A 4 13.84 12.34 -10.98
C ARG A 4 13.50 13.74 -10.48
N ALA A 5 12.77 13.88 -9.39
CA ALA A 5 12.50 15.18 -8.76
C ALA A 5 13.75 15.78 -8.12
N LEU A 6 14.69 14.93 -7.68
CA LEU A 6 15.99 15.34 -7.14
C LEU A 6 17.03 15.60 -8.24
N ASP A 7 17.05 14.73 -9.25
CA ASP A 7 17.97 14.80 -10.38
C ASP A 7 17.27 14.37 -11.68
N SER A 8 17.05 15.32 -12.57
CA SER A 8 16.37 15.11 -13.86
C SER A 8 17.13 14.20 -14.83
N SER A 9 18.42 13.94 -14.58
CA SER A 9 19.25 13.04 -15.41
C SER A 9 19.04 11.56 -15.10
N VAL A 10 18.29 11.23 -14.04
CA VAL A 10 18.04 9.86 -13.61
C VAL A 10 17.25 9.10 -14.66
N ASN A 11 17.80 7.97 -15.09
CA ASN A 11 17.20 7.07 -16.05
C ASN A 11 16.43 5.95 -15.32
N GLU A 12 15.11 5.97 -15.41
CA GLU A 12 14.24 4.98 -14.78
C GLU A 12 14.53 3.56 -15.26
N LYS A 13 14.85 3.39 -16.55
CA LYS A 13 15.12 2.07 -17.12
C LYS A 13 16.36 1.44 -16.48
N GLU A 14 17.41 2.22 -16.27
CA GLU A 14 18.63 1.73 -15.60
C GLU A 14 18.35 1.31 -14.16
N ILE A 15 17.49 2.03 -13.47
CA ILE A 15 17.06 1.66 -12.10
C ILE A 15 16.30 0.33 -12.13
N ALA A 16 15.33 0.20 -13.04
CA ALA A 16 14.53 -1.02 -13.16
C ALA A 16 15.40 -2.24 -13.53
N GLU A 17 16.37 -2.06 -14.42
CA GLU A 17 17.35 -3.09 -14.80
C GLU A 17 18.26 -3.46 -13.61
N LYS A 18 18.75 -2.48 -12.86
CA LYS A 18 19.58 -2.69 -11.66
C LYS A 18 18.89 -3.55 -10.60
N PHE A 19 17.60 -3.32 -10.36
CA PHE A 19 16.80 -4.06 -9.41
C PHE A 19 16.14 -5.32 -10.00
N GLY A 20 16.22 -5.52 -11.33
CA GLY A 20 15.62 -6.66 -12.01
C GLY A 20 14.09 -6.64 -12.02
N TRP A 21 13.48 -5.46 -12.01
CA TRP A 21 12.01 -5.30 -12.00
C TRP A 21 11.40 -5.72 -13.34
N LYS A 22 10.83 -6.89 -13.37
CA LYS A 22 10.30 -7.55 -14.60
C LYS A 22 9.11 -6.83 -15.22
N TYR A 23 8.33 -6.12 -14.41
CA TYR A 23 7.07 -5.49 -14.82
C TYR A 23 7.19 -3.97 -14.99
N TYR A 24 8.42 -3.46 -15.10
CA TYR A 24 8.63 -2.06 -15.39
C TYR A 24 8.11 -1.72 -16.79
N LEU A 25 7.26 -0.71 -16.86
CA LEU A 25 6.77 -0.13 -18.12
C LEU A 25 7.40 1.26 -18.29
N PRO A 26 8.12 1.50 -19.40
CA PRO A 26 8.66 2.83 -19.67
C PRO A 26 7.54 3.83 -19.90
N GLU A 27 7.79 5.07 -19.50
CA GLU A 27 6.86 6.16 -19.72
C GLU A 27 6.58 6.36 -21.22
N ALA A 28 5.29 6.47 -21.57
CA ALA A 28 4.88 6.76 -22.93
C ALA A 28 5.23 8.22 -23.30
N LYS A 29 5.52 8.48 -24.56
CA LYS A 29 5.68 9.84 -25.06
C LYS A 29 4.37 10.61 -24.90
N GLN A 30 4.44 11.76 -24.23
CA GLN A 30 3.32 12.64 -23.97
C GLN A 30 3.44 13.94 -24.75
N GLU A 31 2.33 14.64 -24.93
CA GLU A 31 2.33 16.00 -25.45
C GLU A 31 3.01 16.97 -24.47
N GLU A 32 3.58 18.05 -24.98
CA GLU A 32 4.30 19.04 -24.17
C GLU A 32 3.44 19.63 -23.04
N SER A 33 2.18 19.90 -23.31
CA SER A 33 1.21 20.38 -22.30
C SER A 33 1.02 19.42 -21.12
N VAL A 34 1.12 18.11 -21.37
CA VAL A 34 1.04 17.05 -20.36
C VAL A 34 2.37 16.96 -19.60
N ASN A 35 3.51 17.04 -20.32
CA ASN A 35 4.82 17.00 -19.70
C ASN A 35 5.04 18.14 -18.70
N VAL A 36 4.55 19.35 -19.00
CA VAL A 36 4.62 20.49 -18.07
C VAL A 36 3.84 20.18 -16.78
N LYS A 37 2.62 19.66 -16.88
CA LYS A 37 1.81 19.29 -15.72
C LYS A 37 2.45 18.14 -14.92
N LEU A 38 3.01 17.15 -15.59
CA LEU A 38 3.70 16.05 -14.94
C LEU A 38 4.96 16.54 -14.17
N ALA A 39 5.71 17.49 -14.76
CA ALA A 39 6.86 18.08 -14.09
C ALA A 39 6.45 18.85 -12.81
N GLU A 40 5.33 19.58 -12.85
CA GLU A 40 4.76 20.25 -11.67
C GLU A 40 4.37 19.24 -10.59
N ILE A 41 3.63 18.19 -10.94
CA ILE A 41 3.24 17.12 -10.00
C ILE A 41 4.48 16.45 -9.40
N ARG A 42 5.48 16.13 -10.23
CA ARG A 42 6.72 15.49 -9.78
C ARG A 42 7.55 16.35 -8.83
N SER A 43 7.47 17.66 -8.95
CA SER A 43 8.17 18.57 -8.04
C SER A 43 7.76 18.37 -6.57
N ASN A 44 6.54 17.88 -6.33
CA ASN A 44 6.02 17.57 -4.99
C ASN A 44 6.61 16.29 -4.38
N TYR A 45 7.32 15.47 -5.19
CA TYR A 45 7.88 14.20 -4.72
C TYR A 45 9.31 14.31 -4.17
N LYS A 46 9.86 15.52 -4.03
CA LYS A 46 11.23 15.73 -3.52
C LYS A 46 11.40 15.22 -2.08
N ASP A 47 10.39 15.40 -1.25
CA ASP A 47 10.43 15.04 0.17
C ASP A 47 9.74 13.70 0.47
N LEU A 48 9.40 12.93 -0.60
CA LEU A 48 8.70 11.66 -0.48
C LEU A 48 9.57 10.63 0.26
N LYS A 49 9.01 10.04 1.29
CA LYS A 49 9.63 8.93 2.03
C LYS A 49 9.03 7.60 1.58
N PRO A 50 9.74 6.48 1.74
CA PRO A 50 9.18 5.17 1.43
C PRO A 50 7.85 4.87 2.16
N THR A 51 7.67 5.38 3.38
CA THR A 51 6.46 5.24 4.17
C THR A 51 5.24 5.97 3.59
N ASP A 52 5.46 6.94 2.70
CA ASP A 52 4.39 7.73 2.08
C ASP A 52 3.80 7.03 0.83
N ILE A 53 4.44 5.95 0.39
CA ILE A 53 3.99 5.18 -0.77
C ILE A 53 2.84 4.27 -0.34
N LEU A 54 1.63 4.53 -0.84
CA LEU A 54 0.47 3.70 -0.58
C LEU A 54 0.13 2.87 -1.81
N CYS A 55 0.15 1.55 -1.64
CA CYS A 55 -0.20 0.59 -2.67
C CYS A 55 -1.47 -0.15 -2.28
N ILE A 56 -2.43 -0.25 -3.18
CA ILE A 56 -3.66 -1.00 -2.95
C ILE A 56 -3.94 -1.94 -4.11
N ASP A 57 -4.28 -3.18 -3.77
CA ASP A 57 -4.87 -4.15 -4.68
C ASP A 57 -6.33 -4.36 -4.28
N PRO A 58 -7.30 -3.80 -5.04
CA PRO A 58 -8.72 -3.89 -4.70
C PRO A 58 -9.35 -5.24 -5.03
N CYS A 59 -8.62 -6.15 -5.68
CA CYS A 59 -9.04 -7.50 -6.04
C CYS A 59 -7.89 -8.48 -5.79
N MET A 60 -7.36 -8.47 -4.57
CA MET A 60 -6.06 -9.07 -4.23
C MET A 60 -5.96 -10.58 -4.41
N GLY A 61 -7.10 -11.30 -4.49
CA GLY A 61 -7.10 -12.76 -4.57
C GLY A 61 -6.28 -13.38 -3.43
N SER A 62 -5.38 -14.27 -3.78
CA SER A 62 -4.45 -14.91 -2.83
C SER A 62 -3.22 -14.04 -2.48
N GLY A 63 -3.15 -12.79 -2.96
CA GLY A 63 -2.12 -11.82 -2.60
C GLY A 63 -0.85 -11.83 -3.46
N HIS A 64 -0.88 -12.43 -4.67
CA HIS A 64 0.31 -12.48 -5.52
C HIS A 64 0.86 -11.10 -5.89
N ILE A 65 -0.02 -10.14 -6.20
CA ILE A 65 0.38 -8.76 -6.51
C ILE A 65 0.94 -8.09 -5.27
N LEU A 66 0.33 -8.29 -4.09
CA LEU A 66 0.83 -7.76 -2.83
C LEU A 66 2.24 -8.26 -2.50
N ILE A 67 2.54 -9.53 -2.81
CA ILE A 67 3.89 -10.10 -2.63
C ILE A 67 4.89 -9.47 -3.60
N ALA A 68 4.50 -9.24 -4.86
CA ALA A 68 5.36 -8.55 -5.82
C ALA A 68 5.60 -7.08 -5.42
N MET A 69 4.58 -6.37 -4.95
CA MET A 69 4.71 -5.03 -4.38
C MET A 69 5.66 -5.02 -3.19
N PHE A 70 5.58 -6.03 -2.31
CA PHE A 70 6.47 -6.17 -1.16
C PHE A 70 7.94 -6.20 -1.58
N ASP A 71 8.29 -6.97 -2.62
CA ASP A 71 9.66 -7.08 -3.10
C ASP A 71 10.17 -5.74 -3.64
N VAL A 72 9.38 -5.05 -4.45
CA VAL A 72 9.74 -3.73 -4.99
C VAL A 72 9.91 -2.69 -3.86
N LEU A 73 9.00 -2.69 -2.88
CA LEU A 73 9.11 -1.81 -1.72
C LEU A 73 10.34 -2.14 -0.87
N MET A 74 10.68 -3.42 -0.70
CA MET A 74 11.89 -3.82 0.01
C MET A 74 13.16 -3.26 -0.65
N ASP A 75 13.24 -3.31 -1.99
CA ASP A 75 14.34 -2.69 -2.74
C ASP A 75 14.41 -1.18 -2.50
N ILE A 76 13.25 -0.51 -2.48
CA ILE A 76 13.16 0.94 -2.22
C ILE A 76 13.65 1.25 -0.81
N TYR A 77 13.15 0.57 0.22
CA TYR A 77 13.53 0.79 1.61
C TYR A 77 15.02 0.54 1.84
N THR A 78 15.55 -0.56 1.34
CA THR A 78 16.97 -0.89 1.50
C THR A 78 17.87 0.10 0.75
N SER A 79 17.45 0.61 -0.39
CA SER A 79 18.18 1.65 -1.14
C SER A 79 18.22 3.00 -0.39
N THR A 80 17.27 3.25 0.51
CA THR A 80 17.21 4.46 1.35
C THR A 80 17.83 4.25 2.75
N GLY A 81 18.46 3.11 2.99
CA GLY A 81 19.24 2.85 4.20
C GLY A 81 18.51 2.14 5.33
N TYR A 82 17.25 1.73 5.13
CA TYR A 82 16.56 0.88 6.10
C TYR A 82 17.16 -0.53 6.12
N SER A 83 17.16 -1.15 7.29
CA SER A 83 17.43 -2.58 7.36
C SER A 83 16.24 -3.39 6.84
N GLU A 84 16.48 -4.56 6.25
CA GLU A 84 15.39 -5.45 5.79
C GLU A 84 14.37 -5.77 6.90
N ARG A 85 14.83 -5.84 8.15
CA ARG A 85 13.96 -6.12 9.30
C ARG A 85 13.01 -4.98 9.61
N GLU A 86 13.47 -3.74 9.55
CA GLU A 86 12.65 -2.55 9.74
C GLU A 86 11.72 -2.36 8.56
N ALA A 87 12.26 -2.46 7.34
CA ALA A 87 11.48 -2.36 6.11
C ALA A 87 10.31 -3.34 6.07
N ALA A 88 10.52 -4.60 6.52
CA ALA A 88 9.44 -5.59 6.54
C ALA A 88 8.24 -5.16 7.41
N PHE A 89 8.48 -4.47 8.52
CA PHE A 89 7.39 -3.93 9.35
C PHE A 89 6.72 -2.74 8.66
N GLU A 90 7.52 -1.76 8.18
CA GLU A 90 6.99 -0.57 7.53
C GLU A 90 6.12 -0.92 6.32
N ILE A 91 6.58 -1.86 5.48
CA ILE A 91 5.85 -2.30 4.29
C ILE A 91 4.48 -2.87 4.67
N VAL A 92 4.42 -3.74 5.67
CA VAL A 92 3.17 -4.38 6.09
C VAL A 92 2.23 -3.41 6.80
N GLU A 93 2.77 -2.50 7.60
CA GLU A 93 1.97 -1.59 8.42
C GLU A 93 1.53 -0.33 7.68
N HIS A 94 2.29 0.11 6.66
CA HIS A 94 2.05 1.40 6.02
C HIS A 94 1.79 1.32 4.52
N ASN A 95 2.50 0.46 3.77
CA ASN A 95 2.51 0.56 2.33
C ASN A 95 1.47 -0.31 1.63
N ILE A 96 1.29 -1.57 2.07
CA ILE A 96 0.49 -2.55 1.35
C ILE A 96 -0.93 -2.62 1.89
N HIS A 97 -1.90 -2.46 0.97
CA HIS A 97 -3.32 -2.58 1.26
C HIS A 97 -3.95 -3.55 0.27
N GLY A 98 -4.89 -4.36 0.72
CA GLY A 98 -5.59 -5.30 -0.16
C GLY A 98 -7.04 -5.48 0.23
N LEU A 99 -7.89 -5.64 -0.78
CA LEU A 99 -9.30 -5.90 -0.62
C LEU A 99 -9.69 -7.12 -1.47
N ASP A 100 -10.60 -7.93 -0.98
CA ASP A 100 -11.27 -8.98 -1.76
C ASP A 100 -12.66 -9.24 -1.21
N ILE A 101 -13.55 -9.76 -2.05
CA ILE A 101 -14.90 -10.18 -1.65
C ILE A 101 -14.90 -11.62 -1.09
N ASP A 102 -13.92 -12.45 -1.47
CA ASP A 102 -13.82 -13.84 -1.00
C ASP A 102 -13.03 -13.89 0.31
N GLN A 103 -13.68 -14.36 1.36
CA GLN A 103 -13.10 -14.55 2.69
C GLN A 103 -11.88 -15.51 2.68
N ARG A 104 -11.88 -16.51 1.80
CA ARG A 104 -10.76 -17.46 1.68
C ARG A 104 -9.57 -16.80 0.99
N ALA A 105 -9.84 -16.00 -0.05
CA ALA A 105 -8.82 -15.20 -0.72
C ALA A 105 -8.14 -14.26 0.29
N TYR A 106 -8.92 -13.54 1.09
CA TYR A 106 -8.42 -12.69 2.18
C TYR A 106 -7.50 -13.48 3.14
N GLN A 107 -7.93 -14.66 3.61
CA GLN A 107 -7.12 -15.46 4.54
C GLN A 107 -5.78 -15.89 3.93
N LEU A 108 -5.79 -16.27 2.65
CA LEU A 108 -4.58 -16.64 1.92
C LEU A 108 -3.65 -15.44 1.73
N ALA A 109 -4.18 -14.28 1.32
CA ALA A 109 -3.42 -13.05 1.15
C ALA A 109 -2.81 -12.58 2.47
N TYR A 110 -3.59 -12.59 3.55
CA TYR A 110 -3.11 -12.29 4.90
C TYR A 110 -1.92 -13.18 5.27
N PHE A 111 -2.08 -14.49 5.11
CA PHE A 111 -1.02 -15.47 5.39
C PHE A 111 0.22 -15.22 4.52
N ALA A 112 0.03 -15.01 3.21
CA ALA A 112 1.12 -14.77 2.27
C ALA A 112 1.95 -13.53 2.63
N VAL A 113 1.28 -12.40 2.93
CA VAL A 113 1.95 -11.15 3.33
C VAL A 113 2.71 -11.34 4.64
N MET A 114 2.09 -11.98 5.64
CA MET A 114 2.73 -12.27 6.93
C MET A 114 3.95 -13.18 6.79
N MET A 115 3.87 -14.22 5.95
CA MET A 115 4.99 -15.12 5.69
C MET A 115 6.10 -14.42 4.90
N LYS A 116 5.76 -13.49 4.00
CA LYS A 116 6.72 -12.68 3.27
C LYS A 116 7.54 -11.82 4.24
N GLY A 117 6.88 -11.08 5.13
CA GLY A 117 7.55 -10.31 6.18
C GLY A 117 8.42 -11.19 7.10
N ARG A 118 7.93 -12.39 7.43
CA ARG A 118 8.68 -13.37 8.22
C ARG A 118 9.96 -13.85 7.51
N GLY A 119 9.96 -13.89 6.18
CA GLY A 119 11.14 -14.24 5.38
C GLY A 119 12.31 -13.28 5.60
N TYR A 120 12.04 -11.99 5.70
CA TYR A 120 13.04 -10.93 5.95
C TYR A 120 13.36 -10.75 7.42
N ASN A 121 12.41 -11.04 8.32
CA ASN A 121 12.61 -10.89 9.76
C ASN A 121 12.14 -12.12 10.54
N ARG A 122 13.08 -12.95 11.01
CA ARG A 122 12.76 -14.16 11.79
C ARG A 122 11.90 -13.91 13.04
N ARG A 123 11.95 -12.69 13.60
CA ARG A 123 11.16 -12.29 14.77
C ARG A 123 9.90 -11.50 14.41
N PHE A 124 9.54 -11.45 13.14
CA PHE A 124 8.43 -10.64 12.63
C PHE A 124 7.13 -10.82 13.44
N PHE A 125 6.75 -12.06 13.75
CA PHE A 125 5.54 -12.35 14.52
C PHE A 125 5.59 -11.97 16.00
N ARG A 126 6.75 -11.59 16.53
CA ARG A 126 6.85 -11.03 17.87
C ARG A 126 6.44 -9.57 17.92
N GLY A 127 6.51 -8.89 16.78
CA GLY A 127 6.19 -7.49 16.67
C GLY A 127 7.29 -6.55 17.15
N ARG A 128 6.90 -5.28 17.24
CA ARG A 128 7.67 -4.21 17.88
C ARG A 128 6.93 -3.78 19.15
N ASP A 129 7.64 -3.63 20.25
CA ASP A 129 7.06 -3.21 21.54
C ASP A 129 5.80 -4.01 21.94
N ASP A 130 5.86 -5.34 21.74
CA ASP A 130 4.76 -6.29 21.96
C ASP A 130 3.51 -6.08 21.06
N VAL A 131 3.58 -5.18 20.08
CA VAL A 131 2.54 -5.00 19.07
C VAL A 131 2.84 -5.86 17.86
N LYS A 132 1.95 -6.81 17.54
CA LYS A 132 2.11 -7.68 16.36
C LYS A 132 1.81 -6.89 15.08
N PRO A 133 2.59 -7.11 13.99
CA PRO A 133 2.29 -6.48 12.71
C PRO A 133 0.94 -6.96 12.19
N MET A 134 0.15 -6.04 11.68
CA MET A 134 -1.15 -6.34 11.09
C MET A 134 -1.19 -5.82 9.65
N PRO A 135 -1.21 -6.71 8.64
CA PRO A 135 -1.36 -6.30 7.26
C PRO A 135 -2.74 -5.68 7.04
N LYS A 136 -2.77 -4.61 6.27
CA LYS A 136 -4.00 -3.88 5.92
C LYS A 136 -4.72 -4.54 4.74
N VAL A 137 -5.03 -5.81 4.90
CA VAL A 137 -5.81 -6.59 3.94
C VAL A 137 -7.16 -6.95 4.56
N TYR A 138 -8.23 -6.87 3.78
CA TYR A 138 -9.58 -7.01 4.29
C TYR A 138 -10.47 -7.77 3.31
N ALA A 139 -11.41 -8.54 3.86
CA ALA A 139 -12.55 -9.04 3.09
C ALA A 139 -13.67 -8.00 3.12
N ILE A 140 -14.20 -7.67 1.95
CA ILE A 140 -15.33 -6.76 1.81
C ILE A 140 -16.60 -7.55 2.12
N ALA A 141 -17.35 -7.08 3.09
CA ALA A 141 -18.69 -7.60 3.37
C ALA A 141 -19.73 -6.90 2.48
N GLU A 142 -20.68 -7.66 1.97
CA GLU A 142 -21.81 -7.09 1.24
C GLU A 142 -22.65 -6.21 2.18
N SER A 143 -22.99 -5.02 1.71
CA SER A 143 -23.76 -4.03 2.49
C SER A 143 -25.26 -4.02 2.19
N ASN A 144 -25.71 -4.80 1.20
CA ASN A 144 -27.11 -4.80 0.74
C ASN A 144 -28.13 -5.16 1.84
N ASP A 145 -27.72 -5.93 2.85
CA ASP A 145 -28.55 -6.34 3.97
C ASP A 145 -28.42 -5.42 5.20
N ILE A 146 -27.61 -4.36 5.11
CA ILE A 146 -27.45 -3.40 6.19
C ILE A 146 -28.67 -2.51 6.26
N LEU A 147 -29.49 -2.69 7.29
CA LEU A 147 -30.64 -1.81 7.53
C LEU A 147 -30.16 -0.42 7.95
N ARG A 148 -30.81 0.63 7.44
CA ARG A 148 -30.54 2.04 7.85
C ARG A 148 -30.61 2.23 9.36
N SER A 149 -31.43 1.44 10.07
CA SER A 149 -31.50 1.43 11.53
C SER A 149 -30.15 1.05 12.20
N HIS A 150 -29.27 0.30 11.51
CA HIS A 150 -27.97 -0.08 12.04
C HIS A 150 -26.92 1.03 11.92
N LEU A 151 -27.19 2.10 11.15
CA LEU A 151 -26.27 3.24 11.01
C LEU A 151 -25.95 3.91 12.35
N SER A 152 -26.91 3.89 13.29
CA SER A 152 -26.70 4.44 14.63
C SER A 152 -25.59 3.72 15.42
N LEU A 153 -25.36 2.44 15.10
CA LEU A 153 -24.33 1.60 15.73
C LEU A 153 -22.99 1.68 14.98
N PHE A 154 -23.01 2.18 13.73
CA PHE A 154 -21.81 2.22 12.88
C PHE A 154 -20.77 3.18 13.45
N GLY A 155 -19.54 2.69 13.53
CA GLY A 155 -18.41 3.51 13.96
C GLY A 155 -18.38 3.86 15.44
N GLN A 156 -19.09 3.15 16.33
CA GLN A 156 -19.09 3.43 17.77
C GLN A 156 -17.69 3.38 18.41
N SER A 157 -16.78 2.59 17.84
CA SER A 157 -15.36 2.52 18.28
C SER A 157 -14.47 3.60 17.71
N MET A 158 -14.98 4.44 16.81
CA MET A 158 -14.22 5.52 16.17
C MET A 158 -14.29 6.81 17.00
N GLU A 159 -13.29 7.68 16.83
CA GLU A 159 -13.37 9.06 17.33
C GLU A 159 -14.60 9.78 16.76
N VAL A 160 -15.24 10.63 17.57
CA VAL A 160 -16.54 11.25 17.26
C VAL A 160 -16.56 11.89 15.87
N LYS A 161 -15.54 12.69 15.53
CA LYS A 161 -15.45 13.39 14.23
C LYS A 161 -15.36 12.41 13.05
N ARG A 162 -14.56 11.36 13.17
CA ARG A 162 -14.42 10.31 12.14
C ARG A 162 -15.70 9.50 12.00
N ARG A 163 -16.40 9.25 13.10
CA ARG A 163 -17.66 8.53 13.12
C ARG A 163 -18.77 9.26 12.38
N GLU A 164 -18.87 10.57 12.53
CA GLU A 164 -19.86 11.40 11.83
C GLU A 164 -19.62 11.36 10.31
N THR A 165 -18.38 11.61 9.87
CA THR A 165 -18.02 11.53 8.45
C THR A 165 -18.27 10.12 7.87
N ALA A 166 -17.93 9.06 8.60
CA ALA A 166 -18.16 7.69 8.16
C ALA A 166 -19.65 7.35 8.07
N LYS A 167 -20.48 7.87 8.97
CA LYS A 167 -21.95 7.72 8.91
C LYS A 167 -22.55 8.43 7.70
N GLU A 168 -22.14 9.67 7.44
CA GLU A 168 -22.58 10.44 6.27
C GLU A 168 -22.23 9.71 4.96
N GLN A 169 -20.99 9.20 4.87
CA GLN A 169 -20.55 8.41 3.71
C GLN A 169 -21.35 7.13 3.54
N MET A 170 -21.65 6.44 4.63
CA MET A 170 -22.42 5.21 4.61
C MET A 170 -23.89 5.46 4.24
N GLU A 171 -24.48 6.56 4.73
CA GLU A 171 -25.84 6.98 4.40
C GLU A 171 -26.00 7.34 2.91
N TYR A 172 -24.95 7.87 2.31
CA TYR A 172 -24.90 8.15 0.87
C TYR A 172 -24.85 6.87 0.01
N LEU A 173 -24.26 5.78 0.53
CA LEU A 173 -24.11 4.51 -0.17
C LEU A 173 -25.32 3.57 -0.04
N LEU A 174 -26.21 3.81 0.93
CA LEU A 174 -27.44 3.04 1.20
C LEU A 174 -28.69 3.76 0.69
#